data_377c5ae6eb39d144e5e845b0948ffad8
#
_entry.id   377c5ae6eb39d144e5e845b0948ffad8
#
_cell.length_a   1.000
_cell.length_b   1.000
_cell.length_c   1.000
_cell.angle_alpha   90.00
_cell.angle_beta   90.00
_cell.angle_gamma   90.00
#
_symmetry.space_group_name_H-M   'P 1'
#
loop_
_entity.id
_entity.type
_entity.pdbx_description
1 polymer ?
#
loop_
_entity_poly.entity_id
_entity_poly.type
_entity_poly.pdbx_seq_one_letter_code
_entity_poly.pdbx_strand_id
1 'polypeptide(L)'
;MLAYFFPDTLILPVFGNNDTKFHDNPIPDEDRAFFYDYVYRLWFQMLPGNAKMLTKEHQDHIKRTFMAGGYYRVDLTDKISILAMNTQYYDSLRDPNVAGDSGMMQMDWLKR
;
A
#
# COMPACT_ATOMS: atom_id res chain seq x y z
N MET A 1 3.03 -17.50 -2.78
CA MET A 1 3.80 -18.47 -2.01
C MET A 1 3.51 -18.39 -0.50
N LEU A 2 3.61 -17.21 0.13
CA LEU A 2 3.28 -17.07 1.55
C LEU A 2 1.85 -17.50 1.88
N ALA A 3 0.89 -17.18 1.02
CA ALA A 3 -0.51 -17.53 1.24
C ALA A 3 -0.76 -19.05 1.23
N TYR A 4 0.07 -19.81 0.53
CA TYR A 4 -0.02 -21.26 0.51
C TYR A 4 0.34 -21.86 1.89
N PHE A 5 1.39 -21.32 2.53
CA PHE A 5 1.85 -21.82 3.84
C PHE A 5 1.09 -21.19 5.01
N PHE A 6 0.50 -20.01 4.81
CA PHE A 6 -0.18 -19.26 5.87
C PHE A 6 -1.56 -18.78 5.40
N PRO A 7 -2.48 -19.72 5.08
CA PRO A 7 -3.78 -19.35 4.50
C PRO A 7 -4.71 -18.60 5.45
N ASP A 8 -4.46 -18.68 6.77
CA ASP A 8 -5.28 -18.03 7.78
C ASP A 8 -4.57 -16.87 8.47
N THR A 9 -3.42 -16.43 7.93
CA THR A 9 -2.61 -15.38 8.52
C THR A 9 -2.82 -14.07 7.79
N LEU A 10 -2.96 -12.98 8.54
CA LEU A 10 -2.98 -11.63 8.00
C LEU A 10 -1.60 -11.29 7.46
N ILE A 11 -1.52 -10.93 6.17
CA ILE A 11 -0.28 -10.58 5.50
C ILE A 11 -0.41 -9.12 5.01
N LEU A 12 0.46 -8.24 5.52
CA LEU A 12 0.41 -6.82 5.22
C LEU A 12 1.65 -6.40 4.42
N PRO A 13 1.60 -6.51 3.07
CA PRO A 13 2.75 -6.19 2.23
C PRO A 13 3.02 -4.69 2.15
N VAL A 14 4.27 -4.34 1.80
CA VAL A 14 4.68 -2.97 1.49
C VAL A 14 5.45 -2.97 0.17
N PHE A 15 5.44 -1.84 -0.51
CA PHE A 15 6.20 -1.69 -1.75
C PHE A 15 7.69 -1.51 -1.49
N GLY A 16 8.51 -2.22 -2.26
CA GLY A 16 9.93 -1.99 -2.37
C GLY A 16 10.29 -1.33 -3.70
N ASN A 17 11.55 -0.97 -3.86
CA ASN A 17 12.03 -0.23 -5.04
C ASN A 17 11.94 -1.02 -6.35
N ASN A 18 11.85 -2.34 -6.28
CA ASN A 18 11.78 -3.21 -7.46
C ASN A 18 10.37 -3.78 -7.71
N ASP A 19 9.38 -3.35 -6.96
CA ASP A 19 8.02 -3.91 -7.07
C ASP A 19 7.21 -3.28 -8.20
N THR A 20 7.76 -2.28 -8.86
CA THR A 20 7.11 -1.65 -10.02
C THR A 20 8.03 -1.71 -11.23
N LYS A 21 7.44 -1.57 -12.42
CA LYS A 21 8.20 -1.51 -13.67
C LYS A 21 9.06 -0.25 -13.80
N PHE A 22 8.89 0.71 -12.90
CA PHE A 22 9.56 2.01 -12.96
C PHE A 22 10.85 2.07 -12.15
N HIS A 23 11.31 0.98 -11.62
CA HIS A 23 12.56 0.78 -10.87
C HIS A 23 13.04 2.04 -10.13
N ASP A 24 13.09 2.01 -8.81
CA ASP A 24 13.46 3.12 -7.93
C ASP A 24 12.52 4.35 -8.01
N ASN A 25 11.49 4.29 -8.82
CA ASN A 25 10.53 5.38 -8.96
C ASN A 25 9.12 4.94 -8.52
N PRO A 26 8.35 5.83 -7.90
CA PRO A 26 6.95 5.56 -7.63
C PRO A 26 6.14 5.50 -8.92
N ILE A 27 4.89 5.06 -8.82
CA ILE A 27 4.00 4.95 -9.96
C ILE A 27 3.63 6.36 -10.45
N PRO A 28 3.79 6.66 -11.75
CA PRO A 28 3.32 7.93 -12.30
C PRO A 28 1.81 8.14 -12.08
N ASP A 29 1.40 9.39 -11.95
CA ASP A 29 0.00 9.73 -11.69
C ASP A 29 -0.96 9.14 -12.71
N GLU A 30 -0.58 9.08 -13.98
CA GLU A 30 -1.40 8.53 -15.06
C GLU A 30 -1.66 7.03 -14.94
N ASP A 31 -0.75 6.29 -14.32
CA ASP A 31 -0.86 4.83 -14.13
C ASP A 31 -1.40 4.44 -12.75
N ARG A 32 -1.54 5.41 -11.86
CA ARG A 32 -1.82 5.18 -10.44
C ARG A 32 -3.09 4.38 -10.20
N ALA A 33 -4.19 4.82 -10.78
CA ALA A 33 -5.49 4.21 -10.53
C ALA A 33 -5.51 2.74 -10.93
N PHE A 34 -4.97 2.41 -12.10
CA PHE A 34 -4.94 1.04 -12.60
C PHE A 34 -4.03 0.16 -11.74
N PHE A 35 -2.81 0.62 -11.48
CA PHE A 35 -1.80 -0.19 -10.77
C PHE A 35 -2.20 -0.44 -9.32
N TYR A 36 -2.59 0.59 -8.59
CA TYR A 36 -2.93 0.41 -7.19
C TYR A 36 -4.24 -0.37 -7.01
N ASP A 37 -5.21 -0.22 -7.89
CA ASP A 37 -6.43 -1.03 -7.84
C ASP A 37 -6.11 -2.52 -8.05
N TYR A 38 -5.26 -2.82 -9.03
CA TYR A 38 -4.85 -4.20 -9.29
C TYR A 38 -4.15 -4.82 -8.08
N VAL A 39 -3.16 -4.11 -7.51
CA VAL A 39 -2.41 -4.61 -6.36
C VAL A 39 -3.29 -4.67 -5.11
N TYR A 40 -4.19 -3.71 -4.92
CA TYR A 40 -5.14 -3.73 -3.81
C TYR A 40 -5.97 -5.01 -3.81
N ARG A 41 -6.48 -5.40 -4.98
CA ARG A 41 -7.26 -6.63 -5.10
C ARG A 41 -6.43 -7.85 -4.79
N LEU A 42 -5.19 -7.91 -5.28
CA LEU A 42 -4.29 -9.02 -4.99
C LEU A 42 -3.98 -9.13 -3.49
N TRP A 43 -3.65 -8.03 -2.85
CA TRP A 43 -3.16 -8.05 -1.49
C TRP A 43 -4.27 -8.15 -0.44
N PHE A 44 -5.39 -7.49 -0.65
CA PHE A 44 -6.41 -7.35 0.39
C PHE A 44 -7.68 -8.15 0.14
N GLN A 45 -7.94 -8.55 -1.09
CA GLN A 45 -9.14 -9.31 -1.43
C GLN A 45 -8.85 -10.75 -1.83
N MET A 46 -7.72 -11.03 -2.46
CA MET A 46 -7.40 -12.37 -2.96
C MET A 46 -6.51 -13.19 -2.02
N LEU A 47 -5.69 -12.57 -1.18
CA LEU A 47 -4.96 -13.33 -0.15
C LEU A 47 -5.97 -13.89 0.86
N PRO A 48 -6.01 -15.22 1.08
CA PRO A 48 -7.06 -15.84 1.89
C PRO A 48 -7.15 -15.31 3.32
N GLY A 49 -6.02 -15.13 3.98
CA GLY A 49 -5.98 -14.61 5.35
C GLY A 49 -6.51 -13.20 5.43
N ASN A 50 -6.16 -12.35 4.48
CA ASN A 50 -6.62 -10.97 4.44
C ASN A 50 -8.12 -10.89 4.14
N ALA A 51 -8.61 -11.72 3.21
CA ALA A 51 -10.03 -11.77 2.91
C ALA A 51 -10.87 -12.19 4.11
N LYS A 52 -10.35 -13.07 4.96
CA LYS A 52 -11.05 -13.54 6.16
C LYS A 52 -10.97 -12.53 7.32
N MET A 53 -9.80 -11.94 7.55
CA MET A 53 -9.51 -11.18 8.76
C MET A 53 -9.79 -9.69 8.63
N LEU A 54 -9.73 -9.13 7.41
CA LEU A 54 -10.03 -7.72 7.20
C LEU A 54 -11.52 -7.54 6.98
N THR A 55 -12.15 -6.72 7.82
CA THR A 55 -13.56 -6.36 7.64
C THR A 55 -13.70 -5.42 6.46
N LYS A 56 -14.93 -5.21 5.99
CA LYS A 56 -15.18 -4.22 4.94
C LYS A 56 -14.72 -2.83 5.34
N GLU A 57 -14.90 -2.48 6.61
CA GLU A 57 -14.45 -1.19 7.16
C GLU A 57 -12.93 -1.06 7.08
N HIS A 58 -12.19 -2.12 7.45
CA HIS A 58 -10.73 -2.14 7.30
C HIS A 58 -10.34 -1.97 5.85
N GLN A 59 -10.98 -2.68 4.94
CA GLN A 59 -10.65 -2.62 3.51
C GLN A 59 -10.93 -1.24 2.92
N ASP A 60 -12.05 -0.62 3.27
CA ASP A 60 -12.38 0.73 2.79
C ASP A 60 -11.40 1.77 3.32
N HIS A 61 -10.98 1.64 4.58
CA HIS A 61 -9.99 2.53 5.18
C HIS A 61 -8.63 2.40 4.48
N ILE A 62 -8.18 1.17 4.23
CA ILE A 62 -6.94 0.90 3.50
C ILE A 62 -7.01 1.50 2.09
N LYS A 63 -8.12 1.28 1.40
CA LYS A 63 -8.29 1.68 0.00
C LYS A 63 -8.12 3.18 -0.21
N ARG A 64 -8.57 4.00 0.73
CA ARG A 64 -8.49 5.46 0.61
C ARG A 64 -7.08 5.96 0.36
N THR A 65 -6.12 5.47 1.13
CA THR A 65 -4.73 5.90 1.00
C THR A 65 -3.96 5.04 0.02
N PHE A 66 -4.31 3.76 -0.11
CA PHE A 66 -3.65 2.86 -1.04
C PHE A 66 -3.83 3.32 -2.49
N MET A 67 -5.03 3.73 -2.85
CA MET A 67 -5.31 4.27 -4.19
C MET A 67 -4.60 5.60 -4.43
N ALA A 68 -4.34 6.36 -3.38
CA ALA A 68 -3.64 7.64 -3.49
C ALA A 68 -2.13 7.48 -3.64
N GLY A 69 -1.51 6.47 -3.03
CA GLY A 69 -0.07 6.37 -3.07
C GLY A 69 0.54 5.04 -2.62
N GLY A 70 -0.26 4.01 -2.42
CA GLY A 70 0.25 2.69 -2.05
C GLY A 70 0.63 2.55 -0.58
N TYR A 71 0.25 3.49 0.26
CA TYR A 71 0.46 3.43 1.71
C TYR A 71 -0.88 3.21 2.43
N TYR A 72 -0.82 2.64 3.62
CA TYR A 72 -2.05 2.33 4.35
C TYR A 72 -1.81 2.12 5.84
N ARG A 73 -2.91 2.09 6.59
CA ARG A 73 -2.92 1.83 8.02
C ARG A 73 -3.97 0.77 8.34
N VAL A 74 -3.60 -0.15 9.24
CA VAL A 74 -4.52 -1.16 9.78
C VAL A 74 -4.51 -1.05 11.30
N ASP A 75 -5.66 -0.82 11.89
CA ASP A 75 -5.83 -0.83 13.34
C ASP A 75 -6.17 -2.24 13.78
N LEU A 76 -5.20 -2.95 14.34
CA LEU A 76 -5.39 -4.32 14.81
C LEU A 76 -6.24 -4.36 16.08
N THR A 77 -6.00 -3.42 16.98
CA THR A 77 -6.76 -3.24 18.21
C THR A 77 -6.90 -1.74 18.47
N ASP A 78 -7.59 -1.36 19.53
CA ASP A 78 -7.68 0.02 19.97
C ASP A 78 -6.34 0.61 20.45
N LYS A 79 -5.32 -0.25 20.62
CA LYS A 79 -4.00 0.15 21.11
C LYS A 79 -2.87 -0.09 20.12
N ILE A 80 -3.08 -0.87 19.07
CA ILE A 80 -2.04 -1.27 18.12
C ILE A 80 -2.50 -0.94 16.72
N SER A 81 -1.71 -0.11 16.02
CA SER A 81 -1.90 0.20 14.61
C SER A 81 -0.64 -0.12 13.85
N ILE A 82 -0.79 -0.64 12.64
CA ILE A 82 0.31 -0.88 11.71
C ILE A 82 0.21 0.13 10.58
N LEU A 83 1.31 0.87 10.36
CA LEU A 83 1.41 1.82 9.25
C LEU A 83 2.38 1.24 8.22
N ALA A 84 1.87 1.02 7.02
CA ALA A 84 2.65 0.53 5.89
C ALA A 84 2.92 1.71 4.96
N MET A 85 4.17 2.11 4.87
CA MET A 85 4.57 3.29 4.09
C MET A 85 5.15 2.89 2.75
N ASN A 86 4.87 3.67 1.73
CA ASN A 86 5.53 3.53 0.44
C ASN A 86 6.72 4.48 0.40
N THR A 87 7.91 3.94 0.69
CA THR A 87 9.13 4.73 0.78
C THR A 87 9.78 5.02 -0.57
N GLN A 88 9.22 4.54 -1.68
CA GLN A 88 9.70 4.87 -3.02
C GLN A 88 9.68 6.38 -3.29
N TYR A 89 8.74 7.10 -2.66
CA TYR A 89 8.65 8.56 -2.81
C TYR A 89 9.87 9.30 -2.26
N TYR A 90 10.67 8.65 -1.41
CA TYR A 90 11.81 9.27 -0.74
C TYR A 90 13.16 8.71 -1.20
N ASP A 91 13.15 7.85 -2.21
CA ASP A 91 14.36 7.31 -2.79
C ASP A 91 15.15 8.42 -3.46
N SER A 92 16.45 8.51 -3.17
CA SER A 92 17.34 9.53 -3.75
C SER A 92 17.53 9.34 -5.27
N LEU A 93 17.28 8.13 -5.77
CA LEU A 93 17.41 7.82 -7.20
C LEU A 93 16.14 8.10 -7.99
N ARG A 94 15.04 8.43 -7.32
CA ARG A 94 13.78 8.68 -8.01
C ARG A 94 13.83 9.97 -8.83
N ASP A 95 13.11 9.97 -9.95
CA ASP A 95 12.87 11.18 -10.72
C ASP A 95 11.87 12.06 -9.95
N PRO A 96 12.25 13.30 -9.56
CA PRO A 96 11.35 14.18 -8.80
C PRO A 96 10.10 14.59 -9.57
N ASN A 97 10.07 14.38 -10.89
CA ASN A 97 8.90 14.72 -11.72
C ASN A 97 7.88 13.57 -11.77
N VAL A 98 8.23 12.39 -11.23
CA VAL A 98 7.32 11.24 -11.22
C VAL A 98 6.48 11.29 -9.94
N ALA A 99 5.18 11.02 -10.08
CA ALA A 99 4.21 10.95 -8.98
C ALA A 99 3.98 12.27 -8.20
N GLY A 100 4.47 13.38 -8.69
CA GLY A 100 4.15 14.71 -8.16
C GLY A 100 4.30 14.83 -6.64
N ASP A 101 3.24 15.24 -5.96
CA ASP A 101 3.23 15.55 -4.53
C ASP A 101 2.87 14.36 -3.63
N SER A 102 2.82 13.14 -4.15
CA SER A 102 2.35 11.97 -3.38
C SER A 102 3.19 11.71 -2.12
N GLY A 103 4.49 11.97 -2.17
CA GLY A 103 5.35 11.82 -1.00
C GLY A 103 4.99 12.79 0.12
N MET A 104 4.70 14.04 -0.24
CA MET A 104 4.25 15.05 0.73
C MET A 104 2.89 14.69 1.32
N MET A 105 1.97 14.20 0.49
CA MET A 105 0.66 13.76 0.94
C MET A 105 0.76 12.63 1.95
N GLN A 106 1.67 11.69 1.73
CA GLN A 106 1.93 10.60 2.68
C GLN A 106 2.45 11.12 4.02
N MET A 107 3.37 12.09 3.99
CA MET A 107 3.90 12.68 5.22
C MET A 107 2.82 13.46 5.98
N ASP A 108 1.96 14.17 5.28
CA ASP A 108 0.84 14.87 5.92
C ASP A 108 -0.15 13.88 6.55
N TRP A 109 -0.43 12.79 5.86
CA TRP A 109 -1.26 11.71 6.41
C TRP A 109 -0.66 11.11 7.67
N LEU A 110 0.66 10.88 7.67
CA LEU A 110 1.37 10.28 8.81
C LEU A 110 1.28 11.16 10.07
N LYS A 111 1.23 12.48 9.90
CA LYS A 111 1.15 13.42 11.03
C LYS A 111 -0.22 13.47 11.71
N ARG A 112 -1.24 12.94 11.04
CA ARG A 112 -2.59 12.93 11.57
C ARG A 112 -2.79 11.74 12.51
#